data_a0d5e1c637f38ef367de0a2ba4384f58
#
_entry.id   a0d5e1c637f38ef367de0a2ba4384f58
#
_cell.length_a   1.000
_cell.length_b   1.000
_cell.length_c   1.000
_cell.angle_alpha   90.00
_cell.angle_beta   90.00
_cell.angle_gamma   90.00
#
_symmetry.space_group_name_H-M   'P 1'
#
loop_
_entity.id
_entity.type
_entity.pdbx_description
1 polymer ?
#
loop_
_entity_poly.entity_id
_entity_poly.type
_entity_poly.pdbx_seq_one_letter_code
_entity_poly.pdbx_strand_id
1 'polypeptide(L)'
;MKALFFDLDDTLLWDKKSVKVAFLKTCTFAENKTGIQAELLEKAVREEAERLYDSYEIRPFTKMIGINPFEGLWGTFDDPGEDFQKMKSLIKEYQVHAWTGGLKKLGVENKDLGAELAEYFPIMRKESPFVYEDTFEVLEYLKEKYTLLLMTNGSPSLQNTKLAITPQISPYFDHILISGAFGKGKPDTSIFKHALELVSASKDEVLMIGDNLMTDILGASQTGIQSVWINRENKPPSNHVSPTYTIESLRELHIF
;
A
#
# COMPACT_ATOMS: atom_id res chain seq x y z
N MET A 1 -17.10 2.39 22.03
CA MET A 1 -16.17 1.86 21.03
C MET A 1 -15.33 0.78 21.66
N LYS A 2 -15.20 -0.40 21.02
CA LYS A 2 -14.42 -1.53 21.54
C LYS A 2 -13.11 -1.72 20.77
N ALA A 3 -13.15 -1.54 19.45
CA ALA A 3 -11.99 -1.72 18.62
C ALA A 3 -11.86 -0.63 17.53
N LEU A 4 -10.63 -0.41 17.06
CA LEU A 4 -10.29 0.47 15.97
C LEU A 4 -9.57 -0.32 14.88
N PHE A 5 -10.04 -0.22 13.65
CA PHE A 5 -9.40 -0.80 12.47
C PHE A 5 -8.61 0.28 11.74
N PHE A 6 -7.35 0.03 11.51
CA PHE A 6 -6.47 0.96 10.80
C PHE A 6 -6.03 0.37 9.45
N ASP A 7 -6.09 1.18 8.42
CA ASP A 7 -5.29 0.94 7.23
C ASP A 7 -3.81 1.25 7.49
N LEU A 8 -2.91 0.76 6.63
CA LEU A 8 -1.46 0.93 6.79
C LEU A 8 -0.91 2.05 5.89
N ASP A 9 -1.05 1.87 4.56
CA ASP A 9 -0.39 2.69 3.56
C ASP A 9 -1.08 4.06 3.41
N ASP A 10 -0.32 5.14 3.53
CA ASP A 10 -0.80 6.54 3.54
C ASP A 10 -1.77 6.90 4.68
N THR A 11 -2.02 5.97 5.61
CA THR A 11 -2.71 6.17 6.89
C THR A 11 -1.71 6.29 8.04
N LEU A 12 -0.92 5.25 8.26
CA LEU A 12 0.15 5.16 9.28
C LEU A 12 1.54 5.34 8.66
N LEU A 13 1.80 4.61 7.57
CA LEU A 13 3.00 4.78 6.76
C LEU A 13 2.77 5.88 5.71
N TRP A 14 3.77 6.69 5.48
CA TRP A 14 3.77 7.61 4.35
C TRP A 14 4.32 6.92 3.11
N ASP A 15 3.53 5.96 2.57
CA ASP A 15 3.96 5.09 1.48
C ASP A 15 4.24 5.85 0.18
N LYS A 16 3.40 6.82 -0.17
CA LYS A 16 3.63 7.71 -1.32
C LYS A 16 4.99 8.39 -1.28
N LYS A 17 5.41 8.89 -0.10
CA LYS A 17 6.73 9.51 0.07
C LYS A 17 7.84 8.48 -0.08
N SER A 18 7.66 7.30 0.49
CA SER A 18 8.61 6.20 0.40
C SER A 18 8.83 5.78 -1.05
N VAL A 19 7.76 5.61 -1.82
CA VAL A 19 7.80 5.29 -3.25
C VAL A 19 8.46 6.42 -4.04
N LYS A 20 8.07 7.67 -3.79
CA LYS A 20 8.64 8.85 -4.47
C LYS A 20 10.15 8.97 -4.25
N VAL A 21 10.62 8.78 -3.03
CA VAL A 21 12.05 8.86 -2.71
C VAL A 21 12.83 7.71 -3.34
N ALA A 22 12.26 6.50 -3.36
CA ALA A 22 12.88 5.36 -4.04
C ALA A 22 13.01 5.58 -5.55
N PHE A 23 11.97 6.10 -6.21
CA PHE A 23 12.06 6.49 -7.62
C PHE A 23 13.11 7.57 -7.85
N LEU A 24 13.10 8.64 -7.05
CA LEU A 24 14.08 9.72 -7.19
C LEU A 24 15.50 9.19 -7.11
N LYS A 25 15.84 8.39 -6.10
CA LYS A 25 17.18 7.79 -5.94
C LYS A 25 17.55 6.92 -7.13
N THR A 26 16.63 6.05 -7.59
CA THR A 26 16.89 5.14 -8.71
C THR A 26 17.01 5.87 -10.03
N CYS A 27 16.16 6.85 -10.29
CA CYS A 27 16.22 7.63 -11.52
C CYS A 27 17.42 8.59 -11.56
N THR A 28 17.83 9.16 -10.40
CA THR A 28 19.07 9.94 -10.31
C THR A 28 20.31 9.08 -10.60
N PHE A 29 20.31 7.82 -10.15
CA PHE A 29 21.38 6.89 -10.49
C PHE A 29 21.45 6.66 -12.03
N ALA A 30 20.30 6.50 -12.69
CA ALA A 30 20.23 6.37 -14.15
C ALA A 30 20.63 7.67 -14.88
N GLU A 31 20.22 8.83 -14.35
CA GLU A 31 20.60 10.16 -14.89
C GLU A 31 22.12 10.35 -14.95
N ASN A 32 22.83 9.97 -13.90
CA ASN A 32 24.29 10.02 -13.84
C ASN A 32 24.97 9.12 -14.90
N LYS A 33 24.30 8.09 -15.38
CA LYS A 33 24.82 7.17 -16.41
C LYS A 33 24.42 7.55 -17.83
N THR A 34 23.28 8.22 -18.00
CA THR A 34 22.66 8.41 -19.32
C THR A 34 22.47 9.87 -19.72
N GLY A 35 22.47 10.79 -18.74
CA GLY A 35 22.07 12.19 -18.92
C GLY A 35 20.56 12.41 -19.04
N ILE A 36 19.72 11.37 -18.92
CA ILE A 36 18.26 11.51 -18.92
C ILE A 36 17.82 12.07 -17.57
N GLN A 37 17.02 13.12 -17.57
CA GLN A 37 16.45 13.71 -16.35
C GLN A 37 15.65 12.69 -15.54
N ALA A 38 15.89 12.63 -14.23
CA ALA A 38 15.29 11.66 -13.32
C ALA A 38 13.75 11.68 -13.37
N GLU A 39 13.13 12.86 -13.43
CA GLU A 39 11.66 13.01 -13.46
C GLU A 39 11.05 12.45 -14.76
N LEU A 40 11.75 12.60 -15.89
CA LEU A 40 11.28 12.05 -17.15
C LEU A 40 11.33 10.53 -17.15
N LEU A 41 12.39 9.96 -16.57
CA LEU A 41 12.53 8.51 -16.44
C LEU A 41 11.49 7.94 -15.48
N GLU A 42 11.27 8.56 -14.30
CA GLU A 42 10.23 8.14 -13.37
C GLU A 42 8.88 8.08 -14.07
N LYS A 43 8.49 9.14 -14.79
CA LYS A 43 7.22 9.19 -15.52
C LYS A 43 7.13 8.04 -16.55
N ALA A 44 8.17 7.86 -17.36
CA ALA A 44 8.18 6.83 -18.39
C ALA A 44 8.11 5.41 -17.81
N VAL A 45 8.79 5.14 -16.70
CA VAL A 45 8.75 3.85 -16.01
C VAL A 45 7.38 3.60 -15.37
N ARG A 46 6.76 4.61 -14.76
CA ARG A 46 5.40 4.48 -14.18
C ARG A 46 4.37 4.13 -15.27
N GLU A 47 4.37 4.83 -16.38
CA GLU A 47 3.49 4.54 -17.51
C GLU A 47 3.71 3.13 -18.08
N GLU A 48 4.97 2.70 -18.17
CA GLU A 48 5.30 1.36 -18.68
C GLU A 48 4.91 0.27 -17.68
N ALA A 49 5.12 0.50 -16.38
CA ALA A 49 4.71 -0.39 -15.32
C ALA A 49 3.19 -0.60 -15.32
N GLU A 50 2.39 0.45 -15.40
CA GLU A 50 0.92 0.37 -15.49
C GLU A 50 0.48 -0.41 -16.73
N ARG A 51 1.04 -0.07 -17.91
CA ARG A 51 0.71 -0.74 -19.18
C ARG A 51 1.00 -2.24 -19.14
N LEU A 52 2.17 -2.63 -18.63
CA LEU A 52 2.56 -4.03 -18.51
C LEU A 52 1.67 -4.76 -17.52
N TYR A 53 1.45 -4.17 -16.34
CA TYR A 53 0.66 -4.77 -15.27
C TYR A 53 -0.77 -5.08 -15.69
N ASP A 54 -1.40 -4.17 -16.44
CA ASP A 54 -2.75 -4.35 -16.95
C ASP A 54 -2.84 -5.41 -18.08
N SER A 55 -1.71 -5.75 -18.71
CA SER A 55 -1.65 -6.77 -19.77
C SER A 55 -1.54 -8.20 -19.26
N TYR A 56 -1.19 -8.42 -17.99
CA TYR A 56 -0.99 -9.77 -17.45
C TYR A 56 -2.29 -10.44 -17.03
N GLU A 57 -2.40 -11.74 -17.30
CA GLU A 57 -3.56 -12.57 -16.91
C GLU A 57 -3.83 -12.59 -15.40
N ILE A 58 -2.82 -12.32 -14.58
CA ILE A 58 -2.93 -12.25 -13.12
C ILE A 58 -3.65 -10.99 -12.61
N ARG A 59 -3.96 -10.03 -13.48
CA ARG A 59 -4.55 -8.73 -13.12
C ARG A 59 -5.86 -8.81 -12.29
N PRO A 60 -6.80 -9.74 -12.58
CA PRO A 60 -8.00 -9.90 -11.76
C PRO A 60 -7.69 -10.25 -10.31
N PHE A 61 -6.73 -11.16 -10.08
CA PHE A 61 -6.29 -11.53 -8.74
C PHE A 61 -5.64 -10.36 -8.00
N THR A 62 -4.68 -9.69 -8.62
CA THR A 62 -3.99 -8.55 -7.99
C THR A 62 -4.95 -7.41 -7.66
N LYS A 63 -5.95 -7.16 -8.50
CA LYS A 63 -7.03 -6.20 -8.22
C LYS A 63 -7.90 -6.63 -7.04
N MET A 64 -8.23 -7.92 -6.95
CA MET A 64 -9.08 -8.47 -5.88
C MET A 64 -8.45 -8.33 -4.50
N ILE A 65 -7.14 -8.49 -4.38
CA ILE A 65 -6.41 -8.36 -3.11
C ILE A 65 -5.73 -7.00 -2.94
N GLY A 66 -5.81 -6.10 -3.95
CA GLY A 66 -5.39 -4.71 -3.87
C GLY A 66 -3.90 -4.47 -4.06
N ILE A 67 -3.19 -5.30 -4.85
CA ILE A 67 -1.79 -5.04 -5.24
C ILE A 67 -1.78 -4.10 -6.45
N ASN A 68 -1.00 -3.03 -6.36
CA ASN A 68 -0.84 -2.04 -7.43
C ASN A 68 0.42 -2.27 -8.28
N PRO A 69 0.53 -1.64 -9.49
CA PRO A 69 1.68 -1.80 -10.37
C PRO A 69 3.03 -1.44 -9.72
N PHE A 70 3.05 -0.43 -8.87
CA PHE A 70 4.30 0.06 -8.25
C PHE A 70 4.78 -0.86 -7.13
N GLU A 71 3.87 -1.58 -6.47
CA GLU A 71 4.22 -2.68 -5.57
C GLU A 71 4.85 -3.84 -6.33
N GLY A 72 4.41 -4.09 -7.57
CA GLY A 72 5.05 -5.04 -8.47
C GLY A 72 6.52 -4.74 -8.75
N LEU A 73 6.92 -3.47 -8.76
CA LEU A 73 8.32 -3.09 -9.04
C LEU A 73 9.33 -3.51 -7.95
N TRP A 74 8.86 -3.90 -6.74
CA TRP A 74 9.77 -4.27 -5.65
C TRP A 74 9.34 -5.48 -4.82
N GLY A 75 8.12 -5.99 -5.02
CA GLY A 75 7.64 -7.20 -4.38
C GLY A 75 8.29 -8.47 -4.93
N THR A 76 8.41 -9.51 -4.10
CA THR A 76 8.89 -10.84 -4.48
C THR A 76 7.75 -11.84 -4.66
N PHE A 77 6.64 -11.61 -3.95
CA PHE A 77 5.43 -12.44 -3.96
C PHE A 77 5.69 -13.92 -3.66
N ASP A 78 6.55 -14.17 -2.65
CA ASP A 78 6.90 -15.50 -2.17
C ASP A 78 5.81 -16.14 -1.30
N ASP A 79 4.57 -15.71 -1.50
CA ASP A 79 3.41 -16.15 -0.73
C ASP A 79 2.89 -17.51 -1.23
N PRO A 80 2.22 -18.29 -0.37
CA PRO A 80 1.61 -19.55 -0.78
C PRO A 80 0.36 -19.32 -1.64
N GLY A 81 0.06 -20.26 -2.52
CA GLY A 81 -1.11 -20.25 -3.41
C GLY A 81 -0.75 -20.11 -4.87
N GLU A 82 -1.64 -20.64 -5.72
CA GLU A 82 -1.41 -20.76 -7.18
C GLU A 82 -1.20 -19.39 -7.85
N ASP A 83 -2.02 -18.40 -7.48
CA ASP A 83 -1.94 -17.07 -8.08
C ASP A 83 -0.67 -16.33 -7.66
N PHE A 84 -0.21 -16.49 -6.42
CA PHE A 84 1.08 -15.96 -5.99
C PHE A 84 2.25 -16.65 -6.69
N GLN A 85 2.19 -17.97 -6.94
CA GLN A 85 3.21 -18.67 -7.72
C GLN A 85 3.26 -18.17 -9.17
N LYS A 86 2.11 -17.87 -9.78
CA LYS A 86 2.05 -17.22 -11.10
C LYS A 86 2.69 -15.84 -11.05
N MET A 87 2.36 -15.00 -10.04
CA MET A 87 3.00 -13.69 -9.85
C MET A 87 4.51 -13.82 -9.71
N LYS A 88 4.98 -14.71 -8.85
CA LYS A 88 6.41 -14.96 -8.62
C LYS A 88 7.15 -15.32 -9.91
N SER A 89 6.54 -16.10 -10.79
CA SER A 89 7.13 -16.48 -12.07
C SER A 89 7.26 -15.30 -13.06
N LEU A 90 6.38 -14.31 -12.97
CA LEU A 90 6.31 -13.16 -13.88
C LEU A 90 7.05 -11.92 -13.37
N ILE A 91 7.22 -11.80 -12.04
CA ILE A 91 7.56 -10.51 -11.43
C ILE A 91 8.94 -10.00 -11.84
N LYS A 92 9.93 -10.88 -11.98
CA LYS A 92 11.29 -10.47 -12.40
C LYS A 92 11.30 -9.92 -13.81
N GLU A 93 10.58 -10.57 -14.72
CA GLU A 93 10.43 -10.09 -16.08
C GLU A 93 9.70 -8.75 -16.11
N TYR A 94 8.61 -8.61 -15.36
CA TYR A 94 7.89 -7.36 -15.21
C TYR A 94 8.78 -6.22 -14.73
N GLN A 95 9.56 -6.42 -13.67
CA GLN A 95 10.46 -5.43 -13.11
C GLN A 95 11.48 -4.96 -14.16
N VAL A 96 12.16 -5.89 -14.83
CA VAL A 96 13.15 -5.57 -15.88
C VAL A 96 12.49 -4.88 -17.07
N HIS A 97 11.33 -5.35 -17.51
CA HIS A 97 10.63 -4.76 -18.65
C HIS A 97 10.11 -3.35 -18.36
N ALA A 98 9.64 -3.07 -17.17
CA ALA A 98 9.19 -1.72 -16.79
C ALA A 98 10.34 -0.70 -16.87
N TRP A 99 11.50 -1.02 -16.31
CA TRP A 99 12.67 -0.15 -16.35
C TRP A 99 13.28 -0.05 -17.76
N THR A 100 13.44 -1.16 -18.46
CA THR A 100 13.98 -1.17 -19.84
C THR A 100 13.04 -0.43 -20.79
N GLY A 101 11.73 -0.62 -20.66
CA GLY A 101 10.71 0.07 -21.44
C GLY A 101 10.69 1.57 -21.19
N GLY A 102 10.81 1.99 -19.92
CA GLY A 102 10.94 3.41 -19.56
C GLY A 102 12.17 4.06 -20.18
N LEU A 103 13.33 3.42 -20.12
CA LEU A 103 14.57 3.88 -20.80
C LEU A 103 14.39 3.98 -22.31
N LYS A 104 13.79 2.96 -22.92
CA LYS A 104 13.55 2.91 -24.37
C LYS A 104 12.64 4.03 -24.85
N LYS A 105 11.60 4.39 -24.11
CA LYS A 105 10.71 5.54 -24.41
C LYS A 105 11.48 6.86 -24.50
N LEU A 106 12.62 6.95 -23.82
CA LEU A 106 13.51 8.13 -23.80
C LEU A 106 14.73 7.99 -24.69
N GLY A 107 14.73 7.00 -25.60
CA GLY A 107 15.78 6.79 -26.60
C GLY A 107 17.02 6.05 -26.10
N VAL A 108 16.99 5.46 -24.90
CA VAL A 108 18.10 4.65 -24.36
C VAL A 108 17.78 3.16 -24.48
N GLU A 109 18.42 2.49 -25.43
CA GLU A 109 18.31 1.04 -25.62
C GLU A 109 19.45 0.33 -24.86
N ASN A 110 19.30 0.24 -23.53
CA ASN A 110 20.27 -0.42 -22.64
C ASN A 110 19.55 -1.40 -21.70
N LYS A 111 19.54 -2.67 -22.08
CA LYS A 111 18.89 -3.74 -21.30
C LYS A 111 19.60 -4.02 -19.97
N ASP A 112 20.92 -3.92 -19.94
CA ASP A 112 21.72 -4.18 -18.75
C ASP A 112 21.47 -3.10 -17.69
N LEU A 113 21.39 -1.83 -18.10
CA LEU A 113 20.97 -0.75 -17.21
C LEU A 113 19.53 -0.95 -16.70
N GLY A 114 18.60 -1.37 -17.58
CA GLY A 114 17.23 -1.68 -17.17
C GLY A 114 17.17 -2.77 -16.10
N ALA A 115 17.96 -3.83 -16.26
CA ALA A 115 18.07 -4.90 -15.25
C ALA A 115 18.71 -4.39 -13.94
N GLU A 116 19.76 -3.58 -14.01
CA GLU A 116 20.41 -2.95 -12.87
C GLU A 116 19.43 -2.06 -12.08
N LEU A 117 18.63 -1.24 -12.77
CA LEU A 117 17.61 -0.40 -12.12
C LEU A 117 16.48 -1.21 -11.48
N ALA A 118 16.09 -2.32 -12.10
CA ALA A 118 15.10 -3.25 -11.54
C ALA A 118 15.58 -3.93 -10.24
N GLU A 119 16.88 -4.11 -10.08
CA GLU A 119 17.48 -4.59 -8.83
C GLU A 119 17.71 -3.47 -7.82
N TYR A 120 18.06 -2.26 -8.29
CA TYR A 120 18.36 -1.13 -7.43
C TYR A 120 17.11 -0.52 -6.77
N PHE A 121 16.00 -0.43 -7.50
CA PHE A 121 14.75 0.15 -6.98
C PHE A 121 14.22 -0.54 -5.71
N PRO A 122 14.13 -1.89 -5.61
CA PRO A 122 13.73 -2.58 -4.38
C PRO A 122 14.64 -2.26 -3.19
N ILE A 123 15.93 -2.06 -3.40
CA ILE A 123 16.88 -1.66 -2.35
C ILE A 123 16.53 -0.27 -1.86
N MET A 124 16.40 0.70 -2.77
CA MET A 124 16.06 2.08 -2.43
C MET A 124 14.69 2.18 -1.75
N ARG A 125 13.74 1.31 -2.12
CA ARG A 125 12.42 1.25 -1.48
C ARG A 125 12.51 0.80 -0.02
N LYS A 126 13.32 -0.23 0.27
CA LYS A 126 13.56 -0.72 1.63
C LYS A 126 14.34 0.26 2.50
N GLU A 127 15.24 1.03 1.89
CA GLU A 127 16.05 2.06 2.58
C GLU A 127 15.33 3.41 2.73
N SER A 128 14.07 3.50 2.31
CA SER A 128 13.29 4.73 2.37
C SER A 128 11.94 4.51 3.08
N PRO A 129 11.93 3.97 4.32
CA PRO A 129 10.71 3.87 5.11
C PRO A 129 10.36 5.25 5.69
N PHE A 130 9.13 5.69 5.47
CA PHE A 130 8.60 6.89 6.12
C PHE A 130 7.31 6.56 6.84
N VAL A 131 7.19 7.08 8.06
CA VAL A 131 6.01 7.00 8.91
C VAL A 131 5.52 8.43 9.12
N TYR A 132 4.22 8.65 9.22
CA TYR A 132 3.70 9.96 9.58
C TYR A 132 4.07 10.31 11.02
N GLU A 133 4.35 11.57 11.28
CA GLU A 133 4.86 12.04 12.58
C GLU A 133 3.88 11.85 13.75
N ASP A 134 2.58 11.78 13.46
CA ASP A 134 1.49 11.59 14.43
C ASP A 134 1.18 10.11 14.72
N THR A 135 1.76 9.17 13.96
CA THR A 135 1.42 7.74 14.03
C THR A 135 1.69 7.14 15.41
N PHE A 136 2.92 7.26 15.92
CA PHE A 136 3.31 6.59 17.16
C PHE A 136 2.65 7.21 18.40
N GLU A 137 2.56 8.53 18.46
CA GLU A 137 1.90 9.26 19.53
C GLU A 137 0.44 8.81 19.68
N VAL A 138 -0.27 8.71 18.55
CA VAL A 138 -1.69 8.35 18.54
C VAL A 138 -1.88 6.86 18.82
N LEU A 139 -1.08 5.97 18.25
CA LEU A 139 -1.16 4.53 18.53
C LEU A 139 -0.88 4.23 20.00
N GLU A 140 0.11 4.89 20.62
CA GLU A 140 0.41 4.74 22.06
C GLU A 140 -0.78 5.13 22.94
N TYR A 141 -1.48 6.22 22.59
CA TYR A 141 -2.66 6.67 23.32
C TYR A 141 -3.86 5.72 23.16
N LEU A 142 -4.05 5.17 21.94
CA LEU A 142 -5.24 4.38 21.62
C LEU A 142 -5.14 2.93 22.09
N LYS A 143 -3.94 2.32 22.08
CA LYS A 143 -3.75 0.92 22.49
C LYS A 143 -4.15 0.64 23.95
N GLU A 144 -4.08 1.65 24.81
CA GLU A 144 -4.48 1.54 26.22
C GLU A 144 -6.01 1.51 26.41
N LYS A 145 -6.77 1.84 25.36
CA LYS A 145 -8.22 2.04 25.44
C LYS A 145 -9.02 1.10 24.57
N TYR A 146 -8.43 0.65 23.45
CA TYR A 146 -9.13 -0.09 22.41
C TYR A 146 -8.30 -1.27 21.91
N THR A 147 -8.97 -2.32 21.47
CA THR A 147 -8.35 -3.35 20.64
C THR A 147 -8.00 -2.74 19.29
N LEU A 148 -6.73 -2.82 18.88
CA LEU A 148 -6.27 -2.29 17.59
C LEU A 148 -6.08 -3.42 16.57
N LEU A 149 -6.71 -3.27 15.39
CA LEU A 149 -6.55 -4.19 14.28
C LEU A 149 -6.02 -3.44 13.06
N LEU A 150 -4.90 -3.91 12.50
CA LEU A 150 -4.36 -3.44 11.24
C LEU A 150 -5.00 -4.22 10.10
N MET A 151 -5.63 -3.53 9.13
CA MET A 151 -6.25 -4.13 7.94
C MET A 151 -5.68 -3.51 6.67
N THR A 152 -4.81 -4.24 5.99
CA THR A 152 -4.11 -3.72 4.82
C THR A 152 -4.31 -4.58 3.58
N ASN A 153 -4.46 -3.93 2.43
CA ASN A 153 -4.51 -4.59 1.13
C ASN A 153 -3.08 -4.87 0.63
N GLY A 154 -2.86 -6.03 0.00
CA GLY A 154 -1.58 -6.40 -0.58
C GLY A 154 -1.22 -7.87 -0.38
N SER A 155 -0.04 -8.27 -0.85
CA SER A 155 0.51 -9.59 -0.58
C SER A 155 1.08 -9.69 0.84
N PRO A 156 0.99 -10.84 1.51
CA PRO A 156 1.57 -11.01 2.84
C PRO A 156 3.08 -10.76 2.86
N SER A 157 3.83 -11.26 1.90
CA SER A 157 5.29 -11.05 1.82
C SER A 157 5.67 -9.57 1.71
N LEU A 158 4.91 -8.79 0.91
CA LEU A 158 5.17 -7.39 0.71
C LEU A 158 4.79 -6.55 1.94
N GLN A 159 3.58 -6.75 2.48
CA GLN A 159 3.12 -6.00 3.66
C GLN A 159 3.97 -6.34 4.90
N ASN A 160 4.36 -7.60 5.08
CA ASN A 160 5.30 -7.98 6.12
C ASN A 160 6.69 -7.34 5.93
N THR A 161 7.15 -7.15 4.68
CA THR A 161 8.38 -6.40 4.41
C THR A 161 8.23 -4.93 4.82
N LYS A 162 7.10 -4.27 4.53
CA LYS A 162 6.83 -2.90 5.01
C LYS A 162 6.88 -2.82 6.53
N LEU A 163 6.23 -3.75 7.22
CA LEU A 163 6.26 -3.82 8.69
C LEU A 163 7.65 -4.14 9.25
N ALA A 164 8.44 -4.99 8.57
CA ALA A 164 9.80 -5.32 9.00
C ALA A 164 10.78 -4.14 8.89
N ILE A 165 10.61 -3.26 7.90
CA ILE A 165 11.42 -2.03 7.78
C ILE A 165 10.90 -0.88 8.64
N THR A 166 9.72 -1.04 9.28
CA THR A 166 9.13 -0.12 10.26
C THR A 166 8.69 -0.90 11.52
N PRO A 167 9.61 -1.58 12.22
CA PRO A 167 9.29 -2.61 13.21
C PRO A 167 8.54 -2.08 14.44
N GLN A 168 8.50 -0.77 14.63
CA GLN A 168 7.81 -0.14 15.75
C GLN A 168 6.28 -0.18 15.59
N ILE A 169 5.73 -0.43 14.38
CA ILE A 169 4.28 -0.37 14.12
C ILE A 169 3.57 -1.64 14.63
N SER A 170 4.08 -2.82 14.27
CA SER A 170 3.41 -4.09 14.57
C SER A 170 3.06 -4.29 16.05
N PRO A 171 3.88 -3.88 17.03
CA PRO A 171 3.61 -4.09 18.45
C PRO A 171 2.39 -3.33 19.02
N TYR A 172 1.82 -2.40 18.25
CA TYR A 172 0.60 -1.69 18.65
C TYR A 172 -0.68 -2.46 18.37
N PHE A 173 -0.62 -3.46 17.49
CA PHE A 173 -1.81 -4.14 16.99
C PHE A 173 -1.97 -5.53 17.61
N ASP A 174 -3.18 -5.79 18.11
CA ASP A 174 -3.60 -7.12 18.60
C ASP A 174 -3.79 -8.09 17.44
N HIS A 175 -4.21 -7.57 16.28
CA HIS A 175 -4.43 -8.34 15.05
C HIS A 175 -3.89 -7.62 13.83
N ILE A 176 -3.31 -8.38 12.90
CA ILE A 176 -2.87 -7.90 11.59
C ILE A 176 -3.55 -8.75 10.52
N LEU A 177 -4.38 -8.11 9.70
CA LEU A 177 -5.15 -8.74 8.64
C LEU A 177 -4.68 -8.22 7.29
N ILE A 178 -4.07 -9.11 6.49
CA ILE A 178 -3.56 -8.79 5.16
C ILE A 178 -4.47 -9.48 4.12
N SER A 179 -4.97 -8.71 3.18
CA SER A 179 -5.95 -9.17 2.19
C SER A 179 -5.49 -10.38 1.36
N GLY A 180 -4.21 -10.46 1.03
CA GLY A 180 -3.66 -11.58 0.27
C GLY A 180 -3.68 -12.90 1.04
N ALA A 181 -3.57 -12.87 2.39
CA ALA A 181 -3.73 -14.05 3.23
C ALA A 181 -5.21 -14.43 3.40
N PHE A 182 -6.11 -13.44 3.42
CA PHE A 182 -7.55 -13.65 3.52
C PHE A 182 -8.17 -14.10 2.19
N GLY A 183 -7.60 -13.68 1.06
CA GLY A 183 -8.09 -13.97 -0.29
C GLY A 183 -8.93 -12.88 -0.94
N LYS A 184 -9.34 -11.85 -0.20
CA LYS A 184 -10.07 -10.67 -0.71
C LYS A 184 -9.67 -9.42 0.05
N GLY A 185 -9.56 -8.30 -0.67
CA GLY A 185 -9.19 -7.01 -0.11
C GLY A 185 -10.37 -6.06 0.08
N LYS A 186 -10.15 -5.00 0.85
CA LYS A 186 -11.07 -3.87 0.92
C LYS A 186 -11.35 -3.34 -0.50
N PRO A 187 -12.57 -3.01 -0.87
CA PRO A 187 -13.76 -2.83 -0.04
C PRO A 187 -14.67 -4.07 0.13
N ASP A 188 -14.23 -5.30 -0.21
CA ASP A 188 -15.08 -6.49 -0.04
C ASP A 188 -15.52 -6.62 1.43
N THR A 189 -16.83 -6.73 1.66
CA THR A 189 -17.40 -6.76 3.02
C THR A 189 -17.00 -7.98 3.84
N SER A 190 -16.53 -9.06 3.19
CA SER A 190 -16.12 -10.29 3.88
C SER A 190 -14.89 -10.09 4.76
N ILE A 191 -13.91 -9.25 4.32
CA ILE A 191 -12.72 -8.96 5.12
C ILE A 191 -13.08 -8.13 6.37
N PHE A 192 -14.05 -7.20 6.26
CA PHE A 192 -14.55 -6.43 7.40
C PHE A 192 -15.32 -7.31 8.39
N LYS A 193 -16.16 -8.23 7.90
CA LYS A 193 -16.88 -9.19 8.75
C LYS A 193 -15.91 -10.09 9.50
N HIS A 194 -14.88 -10.58 8.83
CA HIS A 194 -13.83 -11.37 9.46
C HIS A 194 -13.04 -10.54 10.51
N ALA A 195 -12.76 -9.28 10.24
CA ALA A 195 -12.13 -8.38 11.22
C ALA A 195 -13.01 -8.19 12.49
N LEU A 196 -14.34 -8.05 12.33
CA LEU A 196 -15.27 -7.99 13.46
C LEU A 196 -15.24 -9.28 14.31
N GLU A 197 -15.15 -10.46 13.67
CA GLU A 197 -15.01 -11.75 14.35
C GLU A 197 -13.70 -11.82 15.14
N LEU A 198 -12.58 -11.41 14.55
CA LEU A 198 -11.27 -11.40 15.22
C LEU A 198 -11.26 -10.59 16.52
N VAL A 199 -11.90 -9.41 16.51
CA VAL A 199 -11.97 -8.54 17.70
C VAL A 199 -13.19 -8.84 18.59
N SER A 200 -14.03 -9.81 18.23
CA SER A 200 -15.27 -10.17 18.92
C SER A 200 -16.16 -8.95 19.20
N ALA A 201 -16.34 -8.07 18.22
CA ALA A 201 -17.13 -6.84 18.33
C ALA A 201 -18.25 -6.77 17.28
N SER A 202 -19.32 -6.04 17.60
CA SER A 202 -20.36 -5.67 16.64
C SER A 202 -19.89 -4.48 15.76
N LYS A 203 -20.55 -4.29 14.64
CA LYS A 203 -20.26 -3.17 13.71
C LYS A 203 -20.40 -1.80 14.37
N ASP A 204 -21.30 -1.68 15.36
CA ASP A 204 -21.57 -0.42 16.05
C ASP A 204 -20.54 -0.10 17.16
N GLU A 205 -19.65 -1.06 17.46
CA GLU A 205 -18.58 -0.95 18.44
C GLU A 205 -17.19 -0.74 17.81
N VAL A 206 -17.13 -0.59 16.48
CA VAL A 206 -15.88 -0.48 15.73
C VAL A 206 -15.87 0.78 14.88
N LEU A 207 -14.67 1.34 14.69
CA LEU A 207 -14.41 2.47 13.81
C LEU A 207 -13.29 2.09 12.82
N MET A 208 -13.52 2.27 11.51
CA MET A 208 -12.50 2.11 10.48
C MET A 208 -11.80 3.43 10.20
N ILE A 209 -10.48 3.47 10.26
CA ILE A 209 -9.64 4.63 9.97
C ILE A 209 -8.78 4.32 8.74
N GLY A 210 -8.89 5.14 7.68
CA GLY A 210 -8.12 4.95 6.45
C GLY A 210 -8.11 6.18 5.55
N ASP A 211 -7.17 6.22 4.61
CA ASP A 211 -6.98 7.35 3.67
C ASP A 211 -7.79 7.19 2.37
N ASN A 212 -8.25 5.99 2.06
CA ASN A 212 -8.83 5.69 0.77
C ASN A 212 -10.35 5.52 0.81
N LEU A 213 -11.04 6.47 0.15
CA LEU A 213 -12.51 6.47 0.07
C LEU A 213 -13.08 5.21 -0.57
N MET A 214 -12.40 4.62 -1.57
CA MET A 214 -12.93 3.51 -2.37
C MET A 214 -12.58 2.12 -1.81
N THR A 215 -11.75 2.04 -0.79
CA THR A 215 -11.41 0.79 -0.10
C THR A 215 -11.87 0.81 1.34
N ASP A 216 -11.34 1.72 2.15
CA ASP A 216 -11.57 1.78 3.60
C ASP A 216 -12.98 2.26 3.92
N ILE A 217 -13.33 3.43 3.40
CA ILE A 217 -14.60 4.08 3.71
C ILE A 217 -15.77 3.37 3.03
N LEU A 218 -15.61 2.99 1.76
CA LEU A 218 -16.64 2.25 1.05
C LEU A 218 -16.91 0.88 1.71
N GLY A 219 -15.86 0.13 2.04
CA GLY A 219 -16.01 -1.17 2.68
C GLY A 219 -16.63 -1.08 4.08
N ALA A 220 -16.22 -0.11 4.89
CA ALA A 220 -16.83 0.18 6.19
C ALA A 220 -18.32 0.53 6.03
N SER A 221 -18.65 1.45 5.12
CA SER A 221 -20.03 1.85 4.82
C SER A 221 -20.90 0.67 4.40
N GLN A 222 -20.43 -0.17 3.48
CA GLN A 222 -21.15 -1.37 3.02
C GLN A 222 -21.35 -2.43 4.11
N THR A 223 -20.49 -2.43 5.13
CA THR A 223 -20.60 -3.32 6.29
C THR A 223 -21.41 -2.70 7.42
N GLY A 224 -21.69 -1.39 7.34
CA GLY A 224 -22.39 -0.62 8.37
C GLY A 224 -21.49 -0.22 9.53
N ILE A 225 -20.18 -0.24 9.35
CA ILE A 225 -19.17 0.24 10.31
C ILE A 225 -18.97 1.75 10.11
N GLN A 226 -18.90 2.50 11.20
CA GLN A 226 -18.53 3.91 11.17
C GLN A 226 -17.09 4.09 10.66
N SER A 227 -16.81 5.19 9.97
CA SER A 227 -15.52 5.42 9.36
C SER A 227 -14.98 6.82 9.57
N VAL A 228 -13.66 6.91 9.66
CA VAL A 228 -12.87 8.13 9.66
C VAL A 228 -12.02 8.14 8.41
N TRP A 229 -12.27 9.11 7.55
CA TRP A 229 -11.40 9.35 6.41
C TRP A 229 -10.28 10.30 6.81
N ILE A 230 -9.03 9.81 6.78
CA ILE A 230 -7.86 10.66 6.98
C ILE A 230 -7.46 11.32 5.66
N ASN A 231 -7.74 12.59 5.53
CA ASN A 231 -7.57 13.38 4.30
C ASN A 231 -6.39 14.35 4.41
N ARG A 232 -5.18 13.83 4.56
CA ARG A 232 -3.95 14.62 4.72
C ARG A 232 -3.63 15.53 3.52
N GLU A 233 -4.17 15.22 2.35
CA GLU A 233 -3.90 15.93 1.09
C GLU A 233 -5.02 16.91 0.71
N ASN A 234 -6.01 17.09 1.58
CA ASN A 234 -7.19 17.95 1.34
C ASN A 234 -7.89 17.64 -0.01
N LYS A 235 -8.06 16.35 -0.29
CA LYS A 235 -8.77 15.88 -1.50
C LYS A 235 -10.25 16.26 -1.44
N PRO A 236 -10.90 16.49 -2.59
CA PRO A 236 -12.33 16.71 -2.62
C PRO A 236 -13.10 15.47 -2.14
N PRO A 237 -14.28 15.64 -1.52
CA PRO A 237 -15.14 14.53 -1.14
C PRO A 237 -15.61 13.74 -2.37
N SER A 238 -15.96 12.48 -2.17
CA SER A 238 -16.51 11.62 -3.22
C SER A 238 -18.04 11.77 -3.29
N ASN A 239 -18.59 11.70 -4.51
CA ASN A 239 -20.05 11.61 -4.71
C ASN A 239 -20.60 10.17 -4.49
N HIS A 240 -19.71 9.19 -4.31
CA HIS A 240 -20.08 7.76 -4.22
C HIS A 240 -20.12 7.22 -2.79
N VAL A 241 -19.38 7.83 -1.88
CA VAL A 241 -19.29 7.40 -0.49
C VAL A 241 -18.97 8.59 0.41
N SER A 242 -19.62 8.63 1.57
CA SER A 242 -19.39 9.64 2.60
C SER A 242 -18.83 8.97 3.85
N PRO A 243 -17.71 9.44 4.40
CA PRO A 243 -17.21 8.99 5.69
C PRO A 243 -18.13 9.48 6.81
N THR A 244 -18.09 8.81 7.98
CA THR A 244 -18.77 9.31 9.19
C THR A 244 -18.06 10.57 9.70
N TYR A 245 -16.74 10.56 9.66
CA TYR A 245 -15.88 11.68 10.06
C TYR A 245 -14.76 11.87 9.04
N THR A 246 -14.27 13.11 8.92
CA THR A 246 -13.07 13.46 8.14
C THR A 246 -12.09 14.18 9.03
N ILE A 247 -10.82 13.78 8.98
CA ILE A 247 -9.72 14.36 9.74
C ILE A 247 -8.52 14.62 8.80
N GLU A 248 -7.64 15.53 9.16
CA GLU A 248 -6.39 15.80 8.44
C GLU A 248 -5.16 15.18 9.14
N SER A 249 -5.29 14.89 10.44
CA SER A 249 -4.24 14.30 11.28
C SER A 249 -4.82 13.23 12.20
N LEU A 250 -4.06 12.18 12.47
CA LEU A 250 -4.44 11.16 13.46
C LEU A 250 -4.61 11.72 14.87
N ARG A 251 -3.97 12.86 15.20
CA ARG A 251 -4.14 13.54 16.51
C ARG A 251 -5.59 13.90 16.80
N GLU A 252 -6.40 14.09 15.77
CA GLU A 252 -7.84 14.38 15.94
C GLU A 252 -8.63 13.18 16.48
N LEU A 253 -8.06 11.96 16.44
CA LEU A 253 -8.67 10.77 17.05
C LEU A 253 -8.72 10.82 18.58
N HIS A 254 -8.03 11.74 19.24
CA HIS A 254 -8.07 11.90 20.70
C HIS A 254 -9.43 12.36 21.24
N ILE A 255 -10.33 12.80 20.38
CA ILE A 255 -11.67 13.28 20.76
C ILE A 255 -12.77 12.20 20.67
N PHE A 256 -12.43 10.96 20.25
CA PHE A 256 -13.37 9.83 20.11
C PHE A 256 -13.38 8.88 21.32
#